data_2dcba7d08deb825231967364cc067654
#
_entry.id   2dcba7d08deb825231967364cc067654
#
_cell.length_a   1.000
_cell.length_b   1.000
_cell.length_c   1.000
_cell.angle_alpha   90.00
_cell.angle_beta   90.00
_cell.angle_gamma   90.00
#
_symmetry.space_group_name_H-M   'P 1'
#
loop_
_entity.id
_entity.type
_entity.pdbx_description
1 polymer ?
#
loop_
_entity_poly.entity_id
_entity_poly.type
_entity_poly.pdbx_seq_one_letter_code
_entity_poly.pdbx_strand_id
1 'polypeptide(L)'
;MTLSRGKYAGVLNIVQYNARFYLGSVCSLVVIAILLWLQRLPRVGNALLIAAAMPVAFWTLSSLAASYYVYDHVGVTRWRWLPRQLTFPPRQWLNIHAGLDESTETLKRLFPNAGYSVLDIYDPREMTEPSIARARKAANSVLATAVACKLDALPLADKQCDTVFLLFAAHEIRQPGRRVEFFRESSRVLCNSGQLVLVEHLRDWKNFAAFGPGFLHFHSRNEWLRVAEAAGLTIEAEASLTPLVRCFVMHQTEHSG
;
A
#
# COMPACT_ATOMS: atom_id res chain seq x y z
N MET A 1 20.25 15.02 7.92
CA MET A 1 20.88 13.83 8.52
C MET A 1 20.06 12.62 8.07
N THR A 2 20.56 11.85 7.13
CA THR A 2 19.86 10.66 6.61
C THR A 2 19.95 9.59 7.69
N LEU A 3 18.87 9.37 8.43
CA LEU A 3 18.74 8.15 9.23
C LEU A 3 18.87 6.99 8.26
N SER A 4 19.99 6.28 8.31
CA SER A 4 20.24 5.07 7.56
C SER A 4 19.15 4.08 7.95
N ARG A 5 18.17 3.85 7.06
CA ARG A 5 17.15 2.83 7.26
C ARG A 5 17.89 1.50 7.42
N GLY A 6 17.77 0.86 8.57
CA GLY A 6 18.45 -0.41 8.84
C GLY A 6 18.15 -1.45 7.74
N LYS A 7 19.06 -2.41 7.54
CA LYS A 7 18.99 -3.44 6.49
C LYS A 7 17.65 -4.23 6.45
N TYR A 8 16.95 -4.32 7.57
CA TYR A 8 15.70 -5.06 7.75
C TYR A 8 14.54 -4.16 8.21
N ALA A 9 14.65 -2.84 8.04
CA ALA A 9 13.65 -1.89 8.54
C ALA A 9 12.26 -2.11 7.90
N GLY A 10 12.22 -2.47 6.62
CA GLY A 10 10.97 -2.74 5.92
C GLY A 10 10.23 -3.94 6.49
N VAL A 11 10.90 -5.09 6.58
CA VAL A 11 10.28 -6.31 7.13
C VAL A 11 9.91 -6.13 8.61
N LEU A 12 10.72 -5.43 9.40
CA LEU A 12 10.42 -5.15 10.81
C LEU A 12 9.17 -4.29 10.97
N ASN A 13 8.99 -3.27 10.13
CA ASN A 13 7.77 -2.46 10.11
C ASN A 13 6.53 -3.32 9.79
N ILE A 14 6.62 -4.21 8.79
CA ILE A 14 5.52 -5.12 8.44
C ILE A 14 5.18 -6.04 9.60
N VAL A 15 6.18 -6.61 10.29
CA VAL A 15 5.96 -7.43 11.49
C VAL A 15 5.28 -6.62 12.59
N GLN A 16 5.74 -5.40 12.84
CA GLN A 16 5.16 -4.52 13.86
C GLN A 16 3.71 -4.14 13.54
N TYR A 17 3.42 -3.77 12.28
CA TYR A 17 2.06 -3.38 11.88
C TYR A 17 1.10 -4.59 11.90
N ASN A 18 1.60 -5.79 11.61
CA ASN A 18 0.84 -7.04 11.60
C ASN A 18 1.16 -7.95 12.79
N ALA A 19 1.60 -7.40 13.93
CA ALA A 19 2.10 -8.17 15.08
C ALA A 19 1.11 -9.25 15.57
N ARG A 20 -0.22 -8.96 15.54
CA ARG A 20 -1.23 -9.95 15.95
C ARG A 20 -1.24 -11.18 15.05
N PHE A 21 -1.05 -10.99 13.73
CA PHE A 21 -0.97 -12.11 12.78
C PHE A 21 0.27 -12.97 13.08
N TYR A 22 1.45 -12.38 13.17
CA TYR A 22 2.68 -13.13 13.43
C TYR A 22 2.69 -13.80 14.80
N LEU A 23 2.22 -13.10 15.83
CA LEU A 23 2.10 -13.68 17.17
C LEU A 23 1.11 -14.84 17.18
N GLY A 24 -0.07 -14.69 16.57
CA GLY A 24 -1.05 -15.76 16.45
C GLY A 24 -0.50 -16.97 15.70
N SER A 25 0.23 -16.76 14.61
CA SER A 25 0.88 -17.83 13.85
C SER A 25 1.91 -18.59 14.71
N VAL A 26 2.78 -17.87 15.41
CA VAL A 26 3.77 -18.49 16.31
C VAL A 26 3.10 -19.26 17.43
N CYS A 27 2.12 -18.66 18.11
CA CYS A 27 1.37 -19.35 19.18
C CYS A 27 0.68 -20.62 18.66
N SER A 28 0.04 -20.56 17.49
CA SER A 28 -0.61 -21.73 16.88
C SER A 28 0.38 -22.85 16.59
N LEU A 29 1.54 -22.52 16.00
CA LEU A 29 2.60 -23.51 15.74
C LEU A 29 3.17 -24.13 17.01
N VAL A 30 3.36 -23.33 18.07
CA VAL A 30 3.81 -23.83 19.38
C VAL A 30 2.78 -24.77 19.99
N VAL A 31 1.50 -24.42 19.97
CA VAL A 31 0.42 -25.27 20.47
C VAL A 31 0.38 -26.58 19.70
N ILE A 32 0.45 -26.55 18.38
CA ILE A 32 0.47 -27.78 17.56
C ILE A 32 1.69 -28.61 17.88
N ALA A 33 2.88 -28.03 18.04
CA ALA A 33 4.10 -28.75 18.41
C ALA A 33 3.96 -29.43 19.76
N ILE A 34 3.39 -28.78 20.78
CA ILE A 34 3.11 -29.36 22.10
C ILE A 34 2.14 -30.54 22.00
N LEU A 35 1.04 -30.39 21.23
CA LEU A 35 0.06 -31.47 21.05
C LEU A 35 0.67 -32.71 20.40
N LEU A 36 1.52 -32.49 19.37
CA LEU A 36 2.27 -33.58 18.72
C LEU A 36 3.27 -34.23 19.65
N TRP A 37 3.98 -33.44 20.48
CA TRP A 37 4.94 -33.96 21.45
C TRP A 37 4.29 -34.81 22.55
N LEU A 38 3.11 -34.42 23.00
CA LEU A 38 2.36 -35.18 24.02
C LEU A 38 1.87 -36.54 23.52
N GLN A 39 1.84 -36.78 22.21
CA GLN A 39 1.45 -38.06 21.55
C GLN A 39 0.11 -38.65 22.01
N ARG A 40 -0.82 -37.81 22.50
CA ARG A 40 -2.12 -38.24 23.03
C ARG A 40 -3.20 -38.44 21.93
N LEU A 41 -2.92 -38.05 20.69
CA LEU A 41 -3.86 -38.18 19.60
C LEU A 41 -3.57 -39.42 18.77
N PRO A 42 -4.61 -40.02 18.13
CA PRO A 42 -4.42 -41.10 17.18
C PRO A 42 -3.63 -40.59 15.95
N ARG A 43 -3.06 -41.52 15.16
CA ARG A 43 -2.24 -41.17 13.96
C ARG A 43 -2.96 -40.17 13.02
N VAL A 44 -4.27 -40.32 12.82
CA VAL A 44 -5.08 -39.44 12.00
C VAL A 44 -5.11 -38.01 12.58
N GLY A 45 -5.27 -37.88 13.92
CA GLY A 45 -5.25 -36.59 14.59
C GLY A 45 -3.91 -35.85 14.42
N ASN A 46 -2.79 -36.59 14.58
CA ASN A 46 -1.46 -36.05 14.38
C ASN A 46 -1.24 -35.61 12.90
N ALA A 47 -1.71 -36.39 11.94
CA ALA A 47 -1.63 -36.04 10.52
C ALA A 47 -2.43 -34.74 10.21
N LEU A 48 -3.61 -34.57 10.80
CA LEU A 48 -4.42 -33.35 10.66
C LEU A 48 -3.72 -32.12 11.28
N LEU A 49 -3.09 -32.28 12.45
CA LEU A 49 -2.32 -31.19 13.07
C LEU A 49 -1.14 -30.76 12.19
N ILE A 50 -0.40 -31.72 11.62
CA ILE A 50 0.70 -31.42 10.70
C ILE A 50 0.17 -30.71 9.45
N ALA A 51 -0.91 -31.21 8.85
CA ALA A 51 -1.55 -30.60 7.68
C ALA A 51 -2.01 -29.16 7.97
N ALA A 52 -2.49 -28.85 9.18
CA ALA A 52 -2.86 -27.51 9.61
C ALA A 52 -1.63 -26.61 9.85
N ALA A 53 -0.54 -27.15 10.39
CA ALA A 53 0.68 -26.39 10.65
C ALA A 53 1.39 -25.94 9.37
N MET A 54 1.36 -26.77 8.32
CA MET A 54 2.07 -26.48 7.05
C MET A 54 1.69 -25.14 6.42
N PRO A 55 0.41 -24.80 6.16
CA PRO A 55 0.03 -23.53 5.58
C PRO A 55 0.34 -22.35 6.51
N VAL A 56 0.20 -22.51 7.83
CA VAL A 56 0.56 -21.46 8.80
C VAL A 56 2.05 -21.15 8.72
N ALA A 57 2.90 -22.16 8.77
CA ALA A 57 4.35 -22.00 8.67
C ALA A 57 4.74 -21.43 7.30
N PHE A 58 4.19 -21.99 6.21
CA PHE A 58 4.47 -21.55 4.85
C PHE A 58 4.17 -20.07 4.65
N TRP A 59 2.94 -19.62 4.94
CA TRP A 59 2.59 -18.21 4.72
C TRP A 59 3.25 -17.26 5.70
N THR A 60 3.57 -17.70 6.92
CA THR A 60 4.36 -16.87 7.84
C THR A 60 5.76 -16.61 7.25
N LEU A 61 6.46 -17.65 6.82
CA LEU A 61 7.80 -17.52 6.23
C LEU A 61 7.75 -16.81 4.87
N SER A 62 6.79 -17.14 4.01
CA SER A 62 6.62 -16.52 2.70
C SER A 62 6.34 -15.03 2.82
N SER A 63 5.48 -14.60 3.76
CA SER A 63 5.19 -13.17 3.95
C SER A 63 6.40 -12.39 4.47
N LEU A 64 7.22 -12.98 5.35
CA LEU A 64 8.47 -12.36 5.80
C LEU A 64 9.48 -12.24 4.64
N ALA A 65 9.65 -13.30 3.86
CA ALA A 65 10.55 -13.30 2.71
C ALA A 65 10.10 -12.30 1.63
N ALA A 66 8.80 -12.26 1.33
CA ALA A 66 8.21 -11.32 0.37
C ALA A 66 8.35 -9.87 0.84
N SER A 67 8.09 -9.61 2.13
CA SER A 67 8.25 -8.26 2.71
C SER A 67 9.71 -7.81 2.68
N TYR A 68 10.64 -8.68 3.04
CA TYR A 68 12.08 -8.39 2.91
C TYR A 68 12.46 -8.10 1.46
N TYR A 69 12.01 -8.93 0.52
CA TYR A 69 12.29 -8.75 -0.90
C TYR A 69 11.79 -7.41 -1.42
N VAL A 70 10.53 -7.07 -1.18
CA VAL A 70 9.90 -5.84 -1.69
C VAL A 70 10.47 -4.60 -1.03
N TYR A 71 10.53 -4.56 0.30
CA TYR A 71 10.77 -3.33 1.05
C TYR A 71 12.24 -3.09 1.39
N ASP A 72 13.04 -4.15 1.59
CA ASP A 72 14.45 -4.02 1.98
C ASP A 72 15.40 -4.31 0.82
N HIS A 73 15.21 -5.43 0.09
CA HIS A 73 16.09 -5.81 -0.99
C HIS A 73 15.89 -4.93 -2.24
N VAL A 74 14.71 -4.96 -2.85
CA VAL A 74 14.38 -4.08 -3.98
C VAL A 74 14.22 -2.64 -3.51
N GLY A 75 13.67 -2.45 -2.32
CA GLY A 75 13.50 -1.14 -1.71
C GLY A 75 12.48 -0.29 -2.45
N VAL A 76 11.32 -0.87 -2.77
CA VAL A 76 10.24 -0.17 -3.48
C VAL A 76 9.88 1.15 -2.79
N THR A 77 9.82 1.19 -1.45
CA THR A 77 9.54 2.38 -0.65
C THR A 77 10.70 3.39 -0.56
N ARG A 78 11.81 3.14 -1.25
CA ARG A 78 12.88 4.16 -1.42
C ARG A 78 12.57 5.15 -2.55
N TRP A 79 11.57 4.88 -3.38
CA TRP A 79 11.03 5.71 -4.45
C TRP A 79 12.04 6.19 -5.51
N ARG A 80 13.30 5.70 -5.49
CA ARG A 80 14.35 6.11 -6.44
C ARG A 80 14.07 5.73 -7.90
N TRP A 81 13.21 4.74 -8.09
CA TRP A 81 12.73 4.29 -9.40
C TRP A 81 11.63 5.19 -9.96
N LEU A 82 10.92 5.96 -9.11
CA LEU A 82 9.72 6.72 -9.44
C LEU A 82 9.90 7.70 -10.63
N PRO A 83 10.99 8.50 -10.72
CA PRO A 83 11.17 9.42 -11.84
C PRO A 83 11.20 8.75 -13.22
N ARG A 84 11.54 7.45 -13.28
CA ARG A 84 11.56 6.68 -14.54
C ARG A 84 10.17 6.20 -15.00
N GLN A 85 9.19 6.26 -14.11
CA GLN A 85 7.81 5.84 -14.40
C GLN A 85 6.92 7.04 -14.78
N LEU A 86 7.35 8.25 -14.47
CA LEU A 86 6.59 9.45 -14.75
C LEU A 86 6.65 9.81 -16.24
N THR A 87 5.54 10.31 -16.78
CA THR A 87 5.48 10.85 -18.14
C THR A 87 6.30 12.14 -18.25
N PHE A 88 6.32 12.94 -17.18
CA PHE A 88 7.11 14.16 -17.06
C PHE A 88 7.50 14.44 -15.60
N PRO A 89 8.56 15.23 -15.34
CA PRO A 89 8.94 15.61 -13.97
C PRO A 89 7.91 16.58 -13.37
N PRO A 90 7.46 16.36 -12.12
CA PRO A 90 6.50 17.21 -11.44
C PRO A 90 7.01 18.64 -11.24
N ARG A 91 6.12 19.63 -11.36
CA ARG A 91 6.33 21.04 -10.96
C ARG A 91 5.50 21.40 -9.73
N GLN A 92 4.31 20.83 -9.62
CA GLN A 92 3.40 20.99 -8.48
C GLN A 92 2.76 19.65 -8.16
N TRP A 93 3.29 18.91 -7.17
CA TRP A 93 2.79 17.59 -6.84
C TRP A 93 1.98 17.57 -5.54
N LEU A 94 1.08 16.61 -5.48
CA LEU A 94 0.27 16.28 -4.33
C LEU A 94 0.59 14.85 -3.90
N ASN A 95 1.00 14.65 -2.64
CA ASN A 95 1.11 13.33 -2.04
C ASN A 95 -0.07 13.08 -1.11
N ILE A 96 -0.81 12.00 -1.34
CA ILE A 96 -1.95 11.62 -0.50
C ILE A 96 -1.63 10.30 0.19
N HIS A 97 -1.66 10.29 1.51
CA HIS A 97 -1.46 9.10 2.32
C HIS A 97 -2.65 8.84 3.25
N ALA A 98 -2.79 7.59 3.70
CA ALA A 98 -3.84 7.14 4.58
C ALA A 98 -3.27 6.87 5.99
N GLY A 99 -2.80 7.93 6.67
CA GLY A 99 -2.33 7.84 8.05
C GLY A 99 -0.86 7.47 8.26
N LEU A 100 -0.15 7.00 7.23
CA LEU A 100 1.29 6.74 7.27
C LEU A 100 1.95 7.38 6.05
N ASP A 101 2.83 8.35 6.28
CA ASP A 101 3.61 8.98 5.23
C ASP A 101 5.06 8.46 5.24
N GLU A 102 5.39 7.59 4.30
CA GLU A 102 6.75 7.09 4.08
C GLU A 102 7.39 7.67 2.81
N SER A 103 6.72 8.59 2.10
CA SER A 103 7.10 9.02 0.76
C SER A 103 7.49 10.49 0.67
N THR A 104 6.81 11.40 1.34
CA THR A 104 6.95 12.87 1.18
C THR A 104 8.40 13.34 1.28
N GLU A 105 9.16 12.91 2.28
CA GLU A 105 10.55 13.35 2.44
C GLU A 105 11.46 12.86 1.30
N THR A 106 11.12 11.76 0.68
CA THR A 106 11.85 11.28 -0.50
C THR A 106 11.40 12.00 -1.77
N LEU A 107 10.10 12.25 -1.93
CA LEU A 107 9.58 13.04 -3.05
C LEU A 107 10.17 14.46 -3.07
N LYS A 108 10.28 15.12 -1.93
CA LYS A 108 10.96 16.44 -1.80
C LYS A 108 12.41 16.40 -2.28
N ARG A 109 13.14 15.31 -1.99
CA ARG A 109 14.52 15.13 -2.46
C ARG A 109 14.61 14.78 -3.93
N LEU A 110 13.64 14.04 -4.46
CA LEU A 110 13.60 13.69 -5.90
C LEU A 110 13.20 14.89 -6.76
N PHE A 111 12.35 15.76 -6.24
CA PHE A 111 11.80 16.92 -6.96
C PHE A 111 12.01 18.23 -6.16
N PRO A 112 13.27 18.64 -5.92
CA PRO A 112 13.61 19.73 -5.00
C PRO A 112 13.10 21.11 -5.43
N ASN A 113 12.85 21.29 -6.73
CA ASN A 113 12.37 22.55 -7.32
C ASN A 113 10.85 22.57 -7.52
N ALA A 114 10.14 21.51 -7.17
CA ALA A 114 8.69 21.42 -7.32
C ALA A 114 7.98 21.94 -6.07
N GLY A 115 6.87 22.65 -6.27
CA GLY A 115 5.91 22.92 -5.20
C GLY A 115 5.20 21.63 -4.78
N TYR A 116 4.70 21.57 -3.54
CA TYR A 116 4.03 20.37 -3.09
C TYR A 116 2.93 20.63 -2.05
N SER A 117 2.01 19.70 -1.99
CA SER A 117 1.01 19.57 -0.92
C SER A 117 0.98 18.13 -0.40
N VAL A 118 0.62 17.95 0.87
CA VAL A 118 0.51 16.63 1.50
C VAL A 118 -0.83 16.52 2.21
N LEU A 119 -1.60 15.49 1.88
CA LEU A 119 -2.91 15.24 2.45
C LEU A 119 -2.95 13.91 3.18
N ASP A 120 -3.61 13.89 4.34
CA ASP A 120 -3.92 12.69 5.12
C ASP A 120 -5.43 12.40 5.02
N ILE A 121 -5.79 11.33 4.31
CA ILE A 121 -7.17 10.88 4.14
C ILE A 121 -7.63 9.89 5.22
N TYR A 122 -6.85 9.65 6.25
CA TYR A 122 -7.19 8.67 7.28
C TYR A 122 -8.45 9.06 8.05
N ASP A 123 -9.50 8.24 7.95
CA ASP A 123 -10.67 8.28 8.80
C ASP A 123 -10.84 6.93 9.54
N PRO A 124 -10.74 6.88 10.88
CA PRO A 124 -10.85 5.64 11.65
C PRO A 124 -12.23 4.97 11.56
N ARG A 125 -13.25 5.67 11.08
CA ARG A 125 -14.60 5.11 10.86
C ARG A 125 -14.70 4.34 9.55
N GLU A 126 -13.91 4.71 8.54
CA GLU A 126 -13.87 4.08 7.22
C GLU A 126 -12.67 3.11 7.08
N MET A 127 -11.52 3.46 7.67
CA MET A 127 -10.27 2.72 7.61
C MET A 127 -10.03 1.94 8.91
N THR A 128 -10.76 0.83 9.05
CA THR A 128 -10.87 0.08 10.31
C THR A 128 -9.77 -0.98 10.50
N GLU A 129 -8.84 -1.10 9.56
CA GLU A 129 -7.76 -2.10 9.63
C GLU A 129 -6.82 -1.82 10.82
N PRO A 130 -6.60 -2.82 11.70
CA PRO A 130 -5.75 -2.61 12.87
C PRO A 130 -4.28 -2.31 12.55
N SER A 131 -3.82 -2.68 11.36
CA SER A 131 -2.45 -2.41 10.87
C SER A 131 -2.21 -0.92 10.67
N ILE A 132 -3.13 -0.21 10.03
CA ILE A 132 -3.00 1.23 9.77
C ILE A 132 -3.03 2.04 11.06
N ALA A 133 -3.90 1.68 12.01
CA ALA A 133 -3.94 2.33 13.32
C ALA A 133 -2.61 2.19 14.08
N ARG A 134 -1.95 1.01 13.98
CA ARG A 134 -0.62 0.79 14.57
C ARG A 134 0.48 1.55 13.84
N ALA A 135 0.45 1.53 12.50
CA ALA A 135 1.40 2.27 11.68
C ALA A 135 1.34 3.77 11.98
N ARG A 136 0.14 4.34 12.04
CA ARG A 136 -0.08 5.74 12.40
C ARG A 136 0.44 6.09 13.78
N LYS A 137 0.20 5.24 14.80
CA LYS A 137 0.72 5.44 16.16
C LYS A 137 2.25 5.43 16.20
N ALA A 138 2.89 4.60 15.40
CA ALA A 138 4.35 4.53 15.29
C ALA A 138 4.93 5.76 14.58
N ALA A 139 4.17 6.37 13.67
CA ALA A 139 4.60 7.51 12.84
C ALA A 139 4.33 8.90 13.45
N ASN A 140 3.81 9.00 14.66
CA ASN A 140 3.32 10.23 15.31
C ASN A 140 4.25 11.46 15.28
N SER A 141 5.53 11.29 14.98
CA SER A 141 6.49 12.41 14.88
C SER A 141 6.62 13.02 13.47
N VAL A 142 6.12 12.35 12.44
CA VAL A 142 6.31 12.74 11.02
C VAL A 142 5.05 13.37 10.42
N LEU A 143 3.90 13.18 11.04
CA LEU A 143 2.58 13.62 10.52
C LEU A 143 2.31 15.14 10.63
N ALA A 144 3.24 15.93 11.15
CA ALA A 144 3.02 17.34 11.48
C ALA A 144 2.79 18.27 10.27
N THR A 145 3.00 17.82 9.04
CA THR A 145 2.91 18.66 7.83
C THR A 145 1.75 18.34 6.92
N ALA A 146 1.05 17.22 7.14
CA ALA A 146 -0.07 16.81 6.30
C ALA A 146 -1.38 17.47 6.75
N VAL A 147 -2.18 17.93 5.80
CA VAL A 147 -3.53 18.45 6.04
C VAL A 147 -4.51 17.28 6.02
N ALA A 148 -5.23 17.08 7.13
CA ALA A 148 -6.30 16.07 7.20
C ALA A 148 -7.47 16.50 6.32
N CYS A 149 -8.02 15.58 5.52
CA CYS A 149 -9.10 15.87 4.59
C CYS A 149 -10.05 14.70 4.42
N LYS A 150 -11.23 14.97 3.81
CA LYS A 150 -12.20 13.96 3.43
C LYS A 150 -11.89 13.40 2.04
N LEU A 151 -12.38 12.18 1.77
CA LEU A 151 -12.20 11.53 0.47
C LEU A 151 -12.91 12.24 -0.69
N ASP A 152 -14.05 12.88 -0.39
CA ASP A 152 -14.96 13.53 -1.32
C ASP A 152 -14.79 15.05 -1.41
N ALA A 153 -13.78 15.62 -0.72
CA ALA A 153 -13.54 17.06 -0.70
C ALA A 153 -12.07 17.33 -0.35
N LEU A 154 -11.20 17.21 -1.34
CA LEU A 154 -9.79 17.58 -1.17
C LEU A 154 -9.66 19.12 -1.09
N PRO A 155 -8.92 19.67 -0.11
CA PRO A 155 -8.81 21.11 0.14
C PRO A 155 -7.84 21.79 -0.85
N LEU A 156 -8.03 21.54 -2.13
CA LEU A 156 -7.28 22.12 -3.24
C LEU A 156 -8.25 22.61 -4.31
N ALA A 157 -7.84 23.66 -5.03
CA ALA A 157 -8.58 24.16 -6.19
C ALA A 157 -8.53 23.15 -7.36
N ASP A 158 -9.48 23.31 -8.31
CA ASP A 158 -9.47 22.54 -9.54
C ASP A 158 -8.16 22.80 -10.31
N LYS A 159 -7.60 21.72 -10.87
CA LYS A 159 -6.41 21.79 -11.74
C LYS A 159 -5.18 22.42 -11.07
N GLN A 160 -5.06 22.29 -9.76
CA GLN A 160 -3.97 22.89 -8.99
C GLN A 160 -2.65 22.10 -9.06
N CYS A 161 -2.70 20.80 -9.33
CA CYS A 161 -1.53 19.92 -9.35
C CYS A 161 -1.29 19.35 -10.75
N ASP A 162 -0.02 19.16 -11.12
CA ASP A 162 0.34 18.42 -12.32
C ASP A 162 0.60 16.92 -12.04
N THR A 163 0.86 16.58 -10.80
CA THR A 163 1.12 15.18 -10.41
C THR A 163 0.47 14.85 -9.06
N VAL A 164 -0.30 13.78 -9.01
CA VAL A 164 -0.87 13.21 -7.78
C VAL A 164 -0.23 11.86 -7.50
N PHE A 165 0.30 11.68 -6.31
CA PHE A 165 0.91 10.43 -5.84
C PHE A 165 0.00 9.71 -4.84
N LEU A 166 -0.36 8.45 -5.14
CA LEU A 166 -1.07 7.50 -4.29
C LEU A 166 -0.18 6.28 -4.08
N LEU A 167 0.69 6.34 -3.08
CA LEU A 167 1.77 5.39 -2.87
C LEU A 167 1.44 4.48 -1.68
N PHE A 168 0.86 3.31 -1.93
CA PHE A 168 0.33 2.36 -0.94
C PHE A 168 -0.72 2.98 0.00
N ALA A 169 -1.59 3.82 -0.52
CA ALA A 169 -2.60 4.54 0.27
C ALA A 169 -4.04 4.23 -0.16
N ALA A 170 -4.28 4.05 -1.46
CA ALA A 170 -5.63 3.95 -2.00
C ALA A 170 -6.35 2.64 -1.64
N HIS A 171 -5.61 1.56 -1.32
CA HIS A 171 -6.19 0.27 -0.92
C HIS A 171 -6.90 0.33 0.44
N GLU A 172 -6.62 1.35 1.27
CA GLU A 172 -7.30 1.55 2.55
C GLU A 172 -8.76 2.01 2.38
N ILE A 173 -9.12 2.54 1.22
CA ILE A 173 -10.51 2.91 0.89
C ILE A 173 -11.29 1.65 0.51
N ARG A 174 -11.99 1.05 1.48
CA ARG A 174 -12.61 -0.27 1.33
C ARG A 174 -13.89 -0.25 0.50
N GLN A 175 -14.70 0.81 0.62
CA GLN A 175 -15.99 0.93 -0.06
C GLN A 175 -15.81 1.32 -1.53
N PRO A 176 -16.36 0.57 -2.51
CA PRO A 176 -16.14 0.83 -3.94
C PRO A 176 -16.61 2.23 -4.38
N GLY A 177 -17.76 2.70 -3.88
CA GLY A 177 -18.29 4.05 -4.19
C GLY A 177 -17.35 5.14 -3.70
N ARG A 178 -16.87 5.04 -2.46
CA ARG A 178 -15.93 6.01 -1.86
C ARG A 178 -14.60 6.05 -2.61
N ARG A 179 -14.12 4.91 -3.14
CA ARG A 179 -12.93 4.90 -4.00
C ARG A 179 -13.13 5.70 -5.28
N VAL A 180 -14.29 5.53 -5.93
CA VAL A 180 -14.60 6.30 -7.14
C VAL A 180 -14.71 7.80 -6.84
N GLU A 181 -15.39 8.18 -5.76
CA GLU A 181 -15.48 9.57 -5.31
C GLU A 181 -14.09 10.18 -5.07
N PHE A 182 -13.22 9.46 -4.36
CA PHE A 182 -11.86 9.89 -4.09
C PHE A 182 -11.01 10.05 -5.36
N PHE A 183 -11.13 9.13 -6.31
CA PHE A 183 -10.42 9.24 -7.58
C PHE A 183 -10.96 10.38 -8.45
N ARG A 184 -12.27 10.68 -8.39
CA ARG A 184 -12.85 11.87 -9.05
C ARG A 184 -12.30 13.17 -8.44
N GLU A 185 -12.19 13.25 -7.12
CA GLU A 185 -11.55 14.39 -6.45
C GLU A 185 -10.06 14.50 -6.81
N SER A 186 -9.35 13.38 -6.86
CA SER A 186 -7.96 13.35 -7.31
C SER A 186 -7.83 13.80 -8.78
N SER A 187 -8.78 13.43 -9.63
CA SER A 187 -8.85 13.90 -11.02
C SER A 187 -9.19 15.40 -11.09
N ARG A 188 -10.12 15.90 -10.26
CA ARG A 188 -10.52 17.33 -10.23
C ARG A 188 -9.33 18.25 -9.94
N VAL A 189 -8.50 17.89 -8.96
CA VAL A 189 -7.33 18.71 -8.58
C VAL A 189 -6.16 18.58 -9.55
N LEU A 190 -6.18 17.58 -10.43
CA LEU A 190 -5.17 17.34 -11.45
C LEU A 190 -5.40 18.26 -12.64
N CYS A 191 -4.36 18.92 -13.17
CA CYS A 191 -4.48 19.72 -14.38
C CYS A 191 -4.71 18.83 -15.62
N ASN A 192 -5.21 19.39 -16.72
CA ASN A 192 -5.63 18.61 -17.90
C ASN A 192 -4.55 17.69 -18.47
N SER A 193 -3.28 18.13 -18.44
CA SER A 193 -2.11 17.34 -18.87
C SER A 193 -1.41 16.65 -17.70
N GLY A 194 -2.04 16.62 -16.54
CA GLY A 194 -1.45 16.06 -15.33
C GLY A 194 -1.47 14.53 -15.27
N GLN A 195 -0.70 13.96 -14.36
CA GLN A 195 -0.58 12.51 -14.16
C GLN A 195 -0.93 12.11 -12.72
N LEU A 196 -1.68 11.03 -12.56
CA LEU A 196 -1.92 10.36 -11.29
C LEU A 196 -1.09 9.07 -11.26
N VAL A 197 -0.29 8.91 -10.24
CA VAL A 197 0.58 7.74 -10.05
C VAL A 197 0.07 6.91 -8.90
N LEU A 198 -0.43 5.72 -9.19
CA LEU A 198 -0.92 4.75 -8.23
C LEU A 198 0.08 3.60 -8.09
N VAL A 199 0.54 3.34 -6.88
CA VAL A 199 1.43 2.21 -6.57
C VAL A 199 0.80 1.33 -5.52
N GLU A 200 0.52 0.06 -5.88
CA GLU A 200 -0.21 -0.84 -5.00
C GLU A 200 0.21 -2.32 -5.16
N HIS A 201 0.01 -3.09 -4.10
CA HIS A 201 -0.11 -4.53 -4.21
C HIS A 201 -1.44 -4.90 -4.87
N LEU A 202 -1.45 -5.99 -5.63
CA LEU A 202 -2.69 -6.45 -6.27
C LEU A 202 -3.25 -7.70 -5.59
N ARG A 203 -4.57 -7.82 -5.58
CA ARG A 203 -5.26 -9.08 -5.24
C ARG A 203 -5.13 -10.04 -6.43
N ASP A 204 -4.01 -10.73 -6.48
CA ASP A 204 -3.68 -11.73 -7.50
C ASP A 204 -3.05 -12.98 -6.87
N TRP A 205 -2.83 -14.02 -7.69
CA TRP A 205 -2.28 -15.28 -7.20
C TRP A 205 -0.85 -15.16 -6.65
N LYS A 206 -0.04 -14.21 -7.14
CA LYS A 206 1.34 -13.98 -6.68
C LYS A 206 1.33 -13.42 -5.26
N ASN A 207 0.46 -12.44 -5.00
CA ASN A 207 0.27 -11.89 -3.66
C ASN A 207 -0.41 -12.90 -2.72
N PHE A 208 -1.30 -13.77 -3.23
CA PHE A 208 -1.82 -14.89 -2.45
C PHE A 208 -0.71 -15.87 -2.05
N ALA A 209 0.16 -16.27 -2.97
CA ALA A 209 1.29 -17.14 -2.67
C ALA A 209 2.24 -16.53 -1.63
N ALA A 210 2.47 -15.20 -1.70
CA ALA A 210 3.33 -14.47 -0.80
C ALA A 210 2.71 -14.24 0.59
N PHE A 211 1.44 -13.78 0.64
CA PHE A 211 0.82 -13.25 1.86
C PHE A 211 -0.37 -14.08 2.36
N GLY A 212 -0.70 -15.20 1.68
CA GLY A 212 -1.84 -16.04 2.03
C GLY A 212 -3.15 -15.24 2.05
N PRO A 213 -4.04 -15.53 3.03
CA PRO A 213 -5.32 -14.80 3.14
C PRO A 213 -5.19 -13.29 3.28
N GLY A 214 -4.01 -12.78 3.69
CA GLY A 214 -3.73 -11.34 3.77
C GLY A 214 -3.87 -10.62 2.43
N PHE A 215 -3.74 -11.32 1.29
CA PHE A 215 -3.93 -10.74 -0.04
C PHE A 215 -5.35 -10.19 -0.27
N LEU A 216 -6.34 -10.60 0.52
CA LEU A 216 -7.70 -10.07 0.47
C LEU A 216 -7.79 -8.60 0.87
N HIS A 217 -6.76 -8.10 1.55
CA HIS A 217 -6.61 -6.69 1.86
C HIS A 217 -6.39 -5.83 0.60
N PHE A 218 -5.81 -6.39 -0.46
CA PHE A 218 -5.52 -5.67 -1.69
C PHE A 218 -6.74 -5.65 -2.63
N HIS A 219 -6.72 -4.74 -3.61
CA HIS A 219 -7.71 -4.71 -4.69
C HIS A 219 -7.13 -5.35 -5.96
N SER A 220 -8.02 -5.90 -6.80
CA SER A 220 -7.60 -6.50 -8.07
C SER A 220 -7.20 -5.42 -9.08
N ARG A 221 -6.44 -5.81 -10.10
CA ARG A 221 -6.14 -4.94 -11.25
C ARG A 221 -7.43 -4.42 -11.91
N ASN A 222 -8.41 -5.29 -12.11
CA ASN A 222 -9.69 -4.91 -12.74
C ASN A 222 -10.46 -3.87 -11.89
N GLU A 223 -10.34 -3.93 -10.58
CA GLU A 223 -10.94 -2.89 -9.72
C GLU A 223 -10.28 -1.53 -9.93
N TRP A 224 -8.96 -1.48 -10.07
CA TRP A 224 -8.28 -0.22 -10.36
C TRP A 224 -8.62 0.34 -11.74
N LEU A 225 -8.74 -0.54 -12.76
CA LEU A 225 -9.22 -0.13 -14.09
C LEU A 225 -10.62 0.47 -14.03
N ARG A 226 -11.55 -0.20 -13.35
CA ARG A 226 -12.94 0.25 -13.18
C ARG A 226 -13.02 1.59 -12.43
N VAL A 227 -12.22 1.75 -11.38
CA VAL A 227 -12.19 2.99 -10.58
C VAL A 227 -11.63 4.15 -11.41
N ALA A 228 -10.56 3.92 -12.16
CA ALA A 228 -9.97 4.92 -13.05
C ALA A 228 -11.00 5.39 -14.10
N GLU A 229 -11.61 4.46 -14.83
CA GLU A 229 -12.64 4.74 -15.84
C GLU A 229 -13.82 5.53 -15.25
N ALA A 230 -14.37 5.07 -14.11
CA ALA A 230 -15.49 5.74 -13.43
C ALA A 230 -15.14 7.13 -12.89
N ALA A 231 -13.84 7.44 -12.73
CA ALA A 231 -13.34 8.74 -12.31
C ALA A 231 -12.89 9.65 -13.48
N GLY A 232 -13.09 9.22 -14.74
CA GLY A 232 -12.64 9.96 -15.92
C GLY A 232 -11.13 9.95 -16.09
N LEU A 233 -10.47 8.85 -15.67
CA LEU A 233 -9.03 8.63 -15.82
C LEU A 233 -8.76 7.44 -16.74
N THR A 234 -7.76 7.56 -17.59
CA THR A 234 -7.25 6.51 -18.47
C THR A 234 -5.87 6.08 -17.99
N ILE A 235 -5.62 4.76 -17.91
CA ILE A 235 -4.28 4.24 -17.62
C ILE A 235 -3.44 4.30 -18.90
N GLU A 236 -2.42 5.15 -18.89
CA GLU A 236 -1.47 5.27 -20.00
C GLU A 236 -0.34 4.26 -19.88
N ALA A 237 0.16 4.04 -18.69
CA ALA A 237 1.26 3.10 -18.44
C ALA A 237 1.01 2.23 -17.20
N GLU A 238 1.45 0.98 -17.30
CA GLU A 238 1.45 0.02 -16.19
C GLU A 238 2.81 -0.67 -16.13
N ALA A 239 3.46 -0.62 -14.97
CA ALA A 239 4.75 -1.24 -14.74
C ALA A 239 4.74 -2.19 -13.54
N SER A 240 5.38 -3.35 -13.68
CA SER A 240 5.69 -4.24 -12.56
C SER A 240 6.98 -3.76 -11.89
N LEU A 241 6.89 -3.16 -10.71
CA LEU A 241 8.08 -2.80 -9.92
C LEU A 241 8.75 -4.03 -9.32
N THR A 242 7.92 -4.97 -8.92
CA THR A 242 8.27 -6.33 -8.49
C THR A 242 7.16 -7.28 -8.94
N PRO A 243 7.31 -8.61 -8.82
CA PRO A 243 6.21 -9.52 -9.04
C PRO A 243 4.97 -9.23 -8.19
N LEU A 244 5.13 -8.51 -7.06
CA LEU A 244 4.11 -8.27 -6.05
C LEU A 244 3.55 -6.84 -6.05
N VAL A 245 4.20 -5.88 -6.75
CA VAL A 245 3.82 -4.46 -6.72
C VAL A 245 3.71 -3.91 -8.14
N ARG A 246 2.62 -3.18 -8.38
CA ARG A 246 2.32 -2.49 -9.64
C ARG A 246 2.36 -0.98 -9.45
N CYS A 247 2.79 -0.32 -10.52
CA CYS A 247 2.69 1.11 -10.70
C CYS A 247 1.80 1.38 -11.90
N PHE A 248 0.81 2.25 -11.73
CA PHE A 248 -0.07 2.73 -12.80
C PHE A 248 0.14 4.24 -12.94
N VAL A 249 0.30 4.71 -14.17
CA VAL A 249 0.28 6.13 -14.52
C VAL A 249 -1.01 6.41 -15.27
N MET A 250 -1.80 7.33 -14.77
CA MET A 250 -3.13 7.66 -15.28
C MET A 250 -3.18 9.13 -15.66
N HIS A 251 -3.93 9.45 -16.71
CA HIS A 251 -4.22 10.81 -17.16
C HIS A 251 -5.73 11.02 -17.23
N GLN A 252 -6.16 12.26 -17.23
CA GLN A 252 -7.57 12.56 -17.48
C GLN A 252 -7.95 12.10 -18.89
N THR A 253 -9.10 11.44 -19.01
CA THR A 253 -9.64 11.06 -20.32
C THR A 253 -9.95 12.32 -21.11
N GLU A 254 -9.33 12.48 -22.29
CA GLU A 254 -9.66 13.55 -23.20
C GLU A 254 -11.13 13.41 -23.61
N HIS A 255 -11.96 14.34 -23.19
CA HIS A 255 -13.29 14.48 -23.76
C HIS A 255 -13.08 15.13 -25.12
N SER A 256 -13.16 14.34 -26.19
CA SER A 256 -13.30 14.86 -27.56
C SER A 256 -14.55 15.75 -27.55
N GLY A 257 -14.35 17.08 -27.52
CA GLY A 257 -15.38 18.09 -27.62
C GLY A 257 -16.02 18.08 -29.00
#